data_62f4b0745f6f184acb6e03392de9d952
#
_entry.id   62f4b0745f6f184acb6e03392de9d952
#
_cell.length_a   1.000
_cell.length_b   1.000
_cell.length_c   1.000
_cell.angle_alpha   90.00
_cell.angle_beta   90.00
_cell.angle_gamma   90.00
#
_symmetry.space_group_name_H-M   'P 1'
#
loop_
_entity.id
_entity.type
_entity.pdbx_description
1 polymer ?
#
loop_
_entity_poly.entity_id
_entity_poly.type
_entity_poly.pdbx_seq_one_letter_code
_entity_poly.pdbx_strand_id
1 'polypeptide(L)'
;LGDVYKRQLENGLPFLATIAGGAPMIGFLGTVLGMVQTFMDMSAAGGTVDLGLLSSGMYVAMVTTVMGLIVGIPAYFGYNYLVARIEKLVFQMEANSIAFMDILNQPVQK
;
A
#
# COMPACT_ATOMS: atom_id res chain seq x y z
N LEU A 1 -13.90 24.61 -2.07
CA LEU A 1 -14.40 23.21 -2.08
C LEU A 1 -13.41 22.28 -2.74
N GLY A 2 -12.86 22.63 -3.91
CA GLY A 2 -11.87 21.81 -4.60
C GLY A 2 -10.59 21.62 -3.80
N ASP A 3 -10.13 22.69 -3.14
CA ASP A 3 -8.92 22.63 -2.32
C ASP A 3 -9.09 21.75 -1.08
N VAL A 4 -10.28 21.78 -0.47
CA VAL A 4 -10.60 20.94 0.69
C VAL A 4 -10.62 19.49 0.27
N TYR A 5 -11.24 19.16 -0.86
CA TYR A 5 -11.25 17.81 -1.41
C TYR A 5 -9.86 17.30 -1.70
N LYS A 6 -9.03 18.15 -2.32
CA LYS A 6 -7.65 17.81 -2.63
C LYS A 6 -6.86 17.51 -1.38
N ARG A 7 -7.04 18.30 -0.31
CA ARG A 7 -6.36 18.06 0.97
C ARG A 7 -6.77 16.73 1.59
N GLN A 8 -8.06 16.41 1.56
CA GLN A 8 -8.55 15.14 2.10
C GLN A 8 -7.98 13.96 1.33
N LEU A 9 -7.93 14.05 0.01
CA LEU A 9 -7.36 13.01 -0.84
C LEU A 9 -5.86 12.86 -0.61
N GLU A 10 -5.15 13.97 -0.49
CA GLU A 10 -3.70 13.97 -0.23
C GLU A 10 -3.38 13.39 1.15
N ASN A 11 -4.22 13.63 2.16
CA ASN A 11 -4.02 13.08 3.50
C ASN A 11 -4.28 11.57 3.54
N GLY A 12 -5.21 11.06 2.72
CA GLY A 12 -5.50 9.63 2.66
C GLY A 12 -4.47 8.85 1.87
N LEU A 13 -3.82 9.46 0.89
CA LEU A 13 -2.84 8.79 0.04
C LEU A 13 -1.61 8.30 0.79
N PRO A 14 -0.97 9.10 1.67
CA PRO A 14 0.17 8.60 2.43
C PRO A 14 -0.18 7.41 3.33
N PHE A 15 -1.39 7.43 3.92
CA PHE A 15 -1.85 6.31 4.74
C PHE A 15 -2.00 5.05 3.89
N LEU A 16 -2.62 5.18 2.72
CA LEU A 16 -2.81 4.05 1.80
C LEU A 16 -1.47 3.54 1.28
N ALA A 17 -0.53 4.44 0.97
CA ALA A 17 0.82 4.06 0.56
C ALA A 17 1.54 3.29 1.66
N THR A 18 1.38 3.71 2.91
CA THR A 18 1.97 3.03 4.06
C THR A 18 1.43 1.60 4.19
N ILE A 19 0.11 1.41 4.02
CA ILE A 19 -0.49 0.08 4.06
C ILE A 19 -0.01 -0.75 2.88
N ALA A 20 0.06 -0.16 1.68
CA ALA A 20 0.47 -0.88 0.47
C ALA A 20 1.92 -1.39 0.58
N GLY A 21 2.82 -0.60 1.17
CA GLY A 21 4.20 -0.99 1.37
C GLY A 21 4.43 -1.77 2.65
N GLY A 22 3.70 -1.42 3.73
CA GLY A 22 3.91 -2.00 5.05
C GLY A 22 3.28 -3.36 5.25
N ALA A 23 2.10 -3.61 4.67
CA ALA A 23 1.42 -4.89 4.89
C ALA A 23 2.21 -6.09 4.37
N PRO A 24 2.78 -6.07 3.15
CA PRO A 24 3.66 -7.16 2.72
C PRO A 24 4.91 -7.29 3.58
N MET A 25 5.47 -6.18 4.05
CA MET A 25 6.65 -6.20 4.90
C MET A 25 6.35 -6.83 6.27
N ILE A 26 5.20 -6.52 6.86
CA ILE A 26 4.76 -7.13 8.11
C ILE A 26 4.52 -8.64 7.91
N GLY A 27 3.94 -9.03 6.78
CA GLY A 27 3.77 -10.43 6.43
C GLY A 27 5.10 -11.15 6.33
N PHE A 28 6.09 -10.54 5.69
CA PHE A 28 7.44 -11.11 5.59
C PHE A 28 8.10 -11.20 6.95
N LEU A 29 7.96 -10.16 7.78
CA LEU A 29 8.49 -10.19 9.14
C LEU A 29 7.89 -11.35 9.94
N GLY A 30 6.59 -11.57 9.80
CA GLY A 30 5.92 -12.70 10.45
C GLY A 30 6.49 -14.05 10.00
N THR A 31 6.82 -14.17 8.71
CA THR A 31 7.46 -15.38 8.17
C THR A 31 8.81 -15.63 8.83
N VAL A 32 9.65 -14.59 8.91
CA VAL A 32 10.98 -14.71 9.49
C VAL A 32 10.89 -15.06 10.98
N LEU A 33 10.04 -14.37 11.73
CA LEU A 33 9.86 -14.63 13.16
C LEU A 33 9.29 -16.02 13.42
N GLY A 34 8.34 -16.47 12.59
CA GLY A 34 7.78 -17.82 12.70
C GLY A 34 8.82 -18.90 12.48
N MET A 35 9.69 -18.70 11.48
CA MET A 35 10.76 -19.68 11.22
C MET A 35 11.81 -19.67 12.31
N VAL A 36 12.17 -18.49 12.85
CA VAL A 36 13.07 -18.40 14.00
C VAL A 36 12.51 -19.17 15.18
N GLN A 37 11.24 -18.99 15.51
CA GLN A 37 10.58 -19.71 16.59
C GLN A 37 10.60 -21.22 16.36
N THR A 38 10.33 -21.66 15.13
CA THR A 38 10.35 -23.08 14.78
C THR A 38 11.72 -23.68 14.99
N PHE A 39 12.79 -23.00 14.58
CA PHE A 39 14.15 -23.51 14.76
C PHE A 39 14.55 -23.52 16.24
N MET A 40 14.10 -22.54 17.00
CA MET A 40 14.33 -22.54 18.47
C MET A 40 13.64 -23.73 19.15
N ASP A 41 12.41 -24.01 18.76
CA ASP A 41 11.66 -25.15 19.30
C ASP A 41 12.33 -26.48 18.94
N MET A 42 12.83 -26.61 17.73
CA MET A 42 13.57 -27.80 17.30
C MET A 42 14.87 -27.95 18.05
N SER A 43 15.58 -26.86 18.30
CA SER A 43 16.82 -26.87 19.07
C SER A 43 16.56 -27.29 20.52
N ALA A 44 15.49 -26.81 21.13
CA ALA A 44 15.09 -27.17 22.50
C ALA A 44 14.69 -28.65 22.61
N ALA A 45 14.20 -29.23 21.53
CA ALA A 45 13.81 -30.66 21.48
C ALA A 45 14.99 -31.61 21.22
N GLY A 46 16.21 -31.13 21.28
CA GLY A 46 17.41 -31.96 21.15
C GLY A 46 18.10 -31.90 19.80
N GLY A 47 17.72 -30.95 18.95
CA GLY A 47 18.39 -30.72 17.66
C GLY A 47 18.02 -31.69 16.57
N THR A 48 17.07 -32.60 16.80
CA THR A 48 16.56 -33.50 15.77
C THR A 48 15.52 -32.76 14.92
N VAL A 49 15.57 -32.98 13.60
CA VAL A 49 14.59 -32.38 12.69
C VAL A 49 13.26 -33.13 12.80
N ASP A 50 12.26 -32.44 13.35
CA ASP A 50 10.89 -32.97 13.42
C ASP A 50 10.12 -32.38 12.25
N LEU A 51 9.79 -33.24 11.27
CA LEU A 51 9.07 -32.80 10.07
C LEU A 51 7.68 -32.24 10.41
N GLY A 52 7.03 -32.77 11.44
CA GLY A 52 5.72 -32.23 11.85
C GLY A 52 5.83 -30.81 12.38
N LEU A 53 6.83 -30.57 13.25
CA LEU A 53 7.06 -29.25 13.81
C LEU A 53 7.50 -28.25 12.74
N LEU A 54 8.40 -28.67 11.85
CA LEU A 54 8.87 -27.83 10.75
C LEU A 54 7.73 -27.49 9.78
N SER A 55 6.92 -28.46 9.41
CA SER A 55 5.78 -28.25 8.51
C SER A 55 4.77 -27.29 9.11
N SER A 56 4.47 -27.43 10.40
CA SER A 56 3.55 -26.55 11.12
C SER A 56 4.07 -25.12 11.14
N GLY A 57 5.35 -24.93 11.44
CA GLY A 57 5.98 -23.60 11.45
C GLY A 57 5.98 -22.93 10.08
N MET A 58 6.30 -23.70 9.04
CA MET A 58 6.28 -23.20 7.67
C MET A 58 4.86 -22.83 7.22
N TYR A 59 3.88 -23.64 7.59
CA TYR A 59 2.48 -23.37 7.26
C TYR A 59 2.03 -22.05 7.87
N VAL A 60 2.29 -21.80 9.14
CA VAL A 60 1.93 -20.57 9.84
C VAL A 60 2.64 -19.38 9.19
N ALA A 61 3.92 -19.52 8.87
CA ALA A 61 4.69 -18.47 8.22
C ALA A 61 4.10 -18.11 6.86
N MET A 62 3.74 -19.11 6.06
CA MET A 62 3.15 -18.87 4.74
C MET A 62 1.78 -18.22 4.83
N VAL A 63 0.95 -18.63 5.79
CA VAL A 63 -0.36 -18.00 6.01
C VAL A 63 -0.19 -16.52 6.36
N THR A 64 0.78 -16.19 7.20
CA THR A 64 1.06 -14.80 7.57
C THR A 64 1.45 -13.97 6.36
N THR A 65 2.28 -14.51 5.47
CA THR A 65 2.67 -13.84 4.23
C THR A 65 1.46 -13.64 3.32
N VAL A 66 0.61 -14.66 3.17
CA VAL A 66 -0.60 -14.57 2.35
C VAL A 66 -1.53 -13.47 2.87
N MET A 67 -1.71 -13.38 4.19
CA MET A 67 -2.55 -12.35 4.78
C MET A 67 -1.99 -10.95 4.53
N GLY A 68 -0.67 -10.78 4.65
CA GLY A 68 -0.01 -9.51 4.32
C GLY A 68 -0.22 -9.11 2.87
N LEU A 69 -0.18 -10.08 1.95
CA LEU A 69 -0.41 -9.82 0.53
C LEU A 69 -1.88 -9.55 0.21
N ILE A 70 -2.81 -10.22 0.89
CA ILE A 70 -4.25 -9.97 0.71
C ILE A 70 -4.59 -8.52 1.06
N VAL A 71 -3.94 -7.94 2.06
CA VAL A 71 -4.14 -6.54 2.42
C VAL A 71 -3.32 -5.62 1.53
N GLY A 72 -2.06 -5.97 1.25
CA GLY A 72 -1.12 -5.12 0.53
C GLY A 72 -1.43 -4.95 -0.94
N ILE A 73 -1.87 -6.02 -1.63
CA ILE A 73 -2.11 -5.97 -3.07
C ILE A 73 -3.26 -5.03 -3.42
N PRO A 74 -4.47 -5.16 -2.80
CA PRO A 74 -5.53 -4.20 -3.08
C PRO A 74 -5.17 -2.77 -2.71
N ALA A 75 -4.43 -2.58 -1.60
CA ALA A 75 -3.98 -1.25 -1.19
C ALA A 75 -3.01 -0.65 -2.21
N TYR A 76 -2.12 -1.45 -2.76
CA TYR A 76 -1.17 -1.02 -3.78
C TYR A 76 -1.89 -0.57 -5.06
N PHE A 77 -2.81 -1.40 -5.56
CA PHE A 77 -3.58 -1.04 -6.76
C PHE A 77 -4.47 0.17 -6.50
N GLY A 78 -5.11 0.24 -5.32
CA GLY A 78 -5.93 1.39 -4.94
C GLY A 78 -5.11 2.67 -4.86
N TYR A 79 -3.92 2.60 -4.29
CA TYR A 79 -3.02 3.73 -4.22
C TYR A 79 -2.66 4.25 -5.61
N ASN A 80 -2.23 3.35 -6.51
CA ASN A 80 -1.86 3.73 -7.87
C ASN A 80 -3.03 4.32 -8.64
N TYR A 81 -4.22 3.74 -8.48
CA TYR A 81 -5.43 4.24 -9.13
C TYR A 81 -5.76 5.64 -8.64
N LEU A 82 -5.72 5.87 -7.33
CA LEU A 82 -6.05 7.17 -6.76
C LEU A 82 -5.02 8.25 -7.16
N VAL A 83 -3.74 7.90 -7.18
CA VAL A 83 -2.69 8.83 -7.62
C VAL A 83 -2.95 9.25 -9.07
N ALA A 84 -3.24 8.30 -9.95
CA ALA A 84 -3.52 8.60 -11.35
C ALA A 84 -4.75 9.49 -11.50
N ARG A 85 -5.80 9.23 -10.72
CA ARG A 85 -7.02 10.04 -10.74
C ARG A 85 -6.77 11.46 -10.25
N ILE A 86 -5.99 11.61 -9.20
CA ILE A 86 -5.69 12.94 -8.66
C ILE A 86 -4.84 13.73 -9.64
N GLU A 87 -3.83 13.11 -10.25
CA GLU A 87 -3.02 13.76 -11.26
C GLU A 87 -3.87 14.22 -12.45
N LYS A 88 -4.80 13.40 -12.90
CA LYS A 88 -5.72 13.75 -13.98
C LYS A 88 -6.61 14.92 -13.59
N LEU A 89 -7.15 14.92 -12.36
CA LEU A 89 -7.99 16.01 -11.88
C LEU A 89 -7.21 17.31 -11.79
N VAL A 90 -5.99 17.27 -11.28
CA VAL A 90 -5.14 18.45 -11.19
C VAL A 90 -4.86 19.01 -12.59
N PHE A 91 -4.53 18.14 -13.54
CA PHE A 91 -4.30 18.55 -14.92
C PHE A 91 -5.53 19.20 -15.53
N GLN A 92 -6.71 18.63 -15.32
CA GLN A 92 -7.97 19.19 -15.84
C GLN A 92 -8.28 20.53 -15.21
N MET A 93 -8.03 20.68 -13.91
CA MET A 93 -8.25 21.94 -13.21
C MET A 93 -7.32 23.05 -13.74
N GLU A 94 -6.05 22.72 -13.98
CA GLU A 94 -5.11 23.66 -14.56
C GLU A 94 -5.51 24.08 -15.97
N ALA A 95 -5.92 23.12 -16.81
CA ALA A 95 -6.38 23.39 -18.16
C ALA A 95 -7.63 24.27 -18.16
N ASN A 96 -8.58 24.00 -17.27
CA ASN A 96 -9.79 24.79 -17.13
C ASN A 96 -9.49 26.19 -16.63
N SER A 97 -8.54 26.36 -15.74
CA SER A 97 -8.09 27.65 -15.26
C SER A 97 -7.50 28.50 -16.39
N ILE A 98 -6.64 27.90 -17.21
CA ILE A 98 -6.03 28.58 -18.36
C ILE A 98 -7.10 29.01 -19.35
N ALA A 99 -8.04 28.09 -19.68
CA ALA A 99 -9.14 28.39 -20.59
C ALA A 99 -10.02 29.53 -20.07
N PHE A 100 -10.29 29.53 -18.77
CA PHE A 100 -11.09 30.60 -18.14
C PHE A 100 -10.38 31.95 -18.22
N MET A 101 -9.08 31.98 -17.98
CA MET A 101 -8.29 33.20 -18.10
C MET A 101 -8.26 33.73 -19.53
N ASP A 102 -8.16 32.84 -20.52
CA ASP A 102 -8.20 33.23 -21.92
C ASP A 102 -9.55 33.87 -22.29
N ILE A 103 -10.65 33.30 -21.79
CA ILE A 103 -11.99 33.85 -22.01
C ILE A 103 -12.12 35.25 -21.40
N LEU A 104 -11.57 35.44 -20.21
CA LEU A 104 -11.59 36.73 -19.53
C LEU A 104 -10.75 37.78 -20.28
N ASN A 105 -9.67 37.37 -20.92
CA ASN A 105 -8.79 38.29 -21.64
C ASN A 105 -9.32 38.66 -23.04
N GLN A 106 -10.13 37.77 -23.65
CA GLN A 106 -10.66 38.00 -25.00
C GLN A 106 -11.47 39.32 -25.13
N PRO A 107 -12.39 39.63 -24.20
CA PRO A 107 -13.14 40.90 -24.33
C PRO A 107 -12.29 42.15 -24.23
N VAL A 108 -11.16 42.06 -23.54
CA VAL A 108 -10.26 43.20 -23.37
C VAL A 108 -9.47 43.50 -24.64
N GLN A 109 -9.23 42.48 -25.46
CA GLN A 109 -8.45 42.61 -26.68
C GLN A 109 -9.27 43.14 -27.87
N LYS A 110 -10.56 43.23 -27.73
CA LYS A 110 -11.44 43.82 -28.74
C LYS A 110 -11.50 45.31 -28.56
#